data_60a4c07b18ab5c01056dfcabfb619a71
#
_entry.id   60a4c07b18ab5c01056dfcabfb619a71
#
_cell.length_a   1.000
_cell.length_b   1.000
_cell.length_c   1.000
_cell.angle_alpha   90.00
_cell.angle_beta   90.00
_cell.angle_gamma   90.00
#
_symmetry.space_group_name_H-M   'P 1'
#
loop_
_entity.id
_entity.type
_entity.pdbx_description
1 polymer ?
#
loop_
_entity_poly.entity_id
_entity_poly.type
_entity_poly.pdbx_seq_one_letter_code
_entity_poly.pdbx_strand_id
1 'polypeptide(L)'
;MKLLKVAAFAAIVVSGSALAGVVSQWGGGGNHNGGGNSSGPDSTLSIYQYGSANAALALQSDARKSETTITQSGYGNGADVGQGADNSTIELTQNGFRNNATIDQWNAKNSDITVGQYGGNNAALVNQTASDSSVMVRQVGFGNNATANQY
;
A
#
# COMPACT_ATOMS: atom_id res chain seq x y z
N MET A 1 -1.57 6.46 -32.71
CA MET A 1 -0.96 5.70 -31.59
C MET A 1 -1.16 6.51 -30.33
N LYS A 2 -2.06 6.05 -29.44
CA LYS A 2 -2.27 6.69 -28.13
C LYS A 2 -1.13 6.24 -27.22
N LEU A 3 -0.23 7.15 -26.87
CA LEU A 3 0.80 6.93 -25.86
C LEU A 3 0.10 6.67 -24.51
N LEU A 4 0.17 5.45 -24.06
CA LEU A 4 -0.25 5.05 -22.72
C LEU A 4 0.71 5.73 -21.72
N LYS A 5 0.26 6.80 -21.09
CA LYS A 5 1.04 7.42 -20.02
C LYS A 5 0.83 6.59 -18.76
N VAL A 6 1.71 5.63 -18.55
CA VAL A 6 1.80 4.90 -17.29
C VAL A 6 2.52 5.80 -16.29
N ALA A 7 1.80 6.34 -15.34
CA ALA A 7 2.40 7.02 -14.20
C ALA A 7 2.60 5.97 -13.09
N ALA A 8 3.80 5.42 -12.99
CA ALA A 8 4.19 4.55 -11.91
C ALA A 8 4.85 5.37 -10.80
N PHE A 9 4.34 5.26 -9.58
CA PHE A 9 4.89 5.93 -8.42
C PHE A 9 5.41 4.88 -7.42
N ALA A 10 6.67 5.01 -7.05
CA ALA A 10 7.28 4.17 -6.03
C ALA A 10 7.78 5.05 -4.88
N ALA A 11 7.36 4.74 -3.66
CA ALA A 11 7.88 5.38 -2.47
C ALA A 11 8.64 4.35 -1.63
N ILE A 12 9.91 4.61 -1.35
CA ILE A 12 10.74 3.83 -0.45
C ILE A 12 11.03 4.70 0.77
N VAL A 13 10.52 4.29 1.91
CA VAL A 13 10.79 4.99 3.18
C VAL A 13 11.50 4.04 4.13
N VAL A 14 12.72 4.40 4.51
CA VAL A 14 13.52 3.66 5.50
C VAL A 14 13.77 4.61 6.68
N SER A 15 13.25 4.27 7.84
CA SER A 15 13.47 5.05 9.05
C SER A 15 14.65 4.49 9.85
N GLY A 16 15.70 5.27 9.99
CA GLY A 16 16.86 4.94 10.83
C GLY A 16 16.70 5.32 12.32
N SER A 17 15.83 6.21 12.63
CA SER A 17 15.42 6.65 13.98
C SER A 17 14.05 7.31 13.85
N ALA A 18 13.22 7.22 14.88
CA ALA A 18 11.82 7.64 14.88
C ALA A 18 11.55 8.96 14.13
N LEU A 19 11.36 8.90 12.85
CA LEU A 19 10.93 10.02 12.02
C LEU A 19 9.66 9.57 11.31
N ALA A 20 8.51 10.08 11.75
CA ALA A 20 7.26 9.92 11.03
C ALA A 20 7.33 10.77 9.75
N GLY A 21 7.42 10.11 8.62
CA GLY A 21 7.31 10.77 7.32
C GLY A 21 5.98 10.44 6.66
N VAL A 22 5.20 11.44 6.33
CA VAL A 22 4.05 11.29 5.43
C VAL A 22 4.56 11.53 4.02
N VAL A 23 4.57 10.51 3.19
CA VAL A 23 4.82 10.67 1.76
C VAL A 23 3.48 10.74 1.06
N SER A 24 2.99 11.95 0.85
CA SER A 24 1.81 12.17 0.01
C SER A 24 2.28 12.33 -1.43
N GLN A 25 1.87 11.43 -2.30
CA GLN A 25 2.14 11.56 -3.72
C GLN A 25 1.02 12.35 -4.39
N TRP A 26 1.35 13.56 -4.83
CA TRP A 26 0.47 14.36 -5.68
C TRP A 26 0.69 13.92 -7.14
N GLY A 27 -0.34 13.42 -7.76
CA GLY A 27 -0.40 13.38 -9.21
C GLY A 27 -0.34 14.83 -9.72
N GLY A 28 0.71 15.19 -10.44
CA GLY A 28 0.92 16.55 -10.92
C GLY A 28 -0.24 17.07 -11.75
N GLY A 29 -1.10 17.87 -11.15
CA GLY A 29 -2.07 18.70 -11.84
C GLY A 29 -1.34 19.80 -12.59
N GLY A 30 -1.02 19.57 -13.86
CA GLY A 30 -0.68 20.65 -14.77
C GLY A 30 -1.90 21.55 -14.93
N ASN A 31 -1.76 22.81 -14.56
CA ASN A 31 -2.74 23.84 -14.79
C ASN A 31 -2.92 24.02 -16.29
N HIS A 32 -3.89 23.35 -16.89
CA HIS A 32 -4.30 23.57 -18.26
C HIS A 32 -5.69 24.19 -18.28
N ASN A 33 -5.69 25.50 -18.49
CA ASN A 33 -6.86 26.26 -18.87
C ASN A 33 -7.32 25.77 -20.25
N GLY A 34 -8.28 24.89 -20.29
CA GLY A 34 -8.86 24.32 -21.51
C GLY A 34 -9.80 23.18 -21.14
N GLY A 35 -11.10 23.37 -21.34
CA GLY A 35 -12.17 22.44 -21.01
C GLY A 35 -11.94 21.04 -21.59
N GLY A 36 -11.36 20.18 -20.82
CA GLY A 36 -11.19 18.76 -21.05
C GLY A 36 -11.14 18.09 -19.69
N ASN A 37 -12.03 17.13 -19.49
CA ASN A 37 -12.14 16.33 -18.28
C ASN A 37 -10.82 15.58 -18.05
N SER A 38 -9.83 16.22 -17.45
CA SER A 38 -8.58 15.56 -17.05
C SER A 38 -8.78 14.88 -15.70
N SER A 39 -9.45 13.75 -15.71
CA SER A 39 -9.41 12.81 -14.58
C SER A 39 -8.02 12.18 -14.53
N GLY A 40 -7.09 12.89 -13.89
CA GLY A 40 -5.86 12.25 -13.40
C GLY A 40 -6.21 11.18 -12.36
N PRO A 41 -5.32 10.25 -12.06
CA PRO A 41 -5.56 9.28 -11.02
C PRO A 41 -5.68 9.99 -9.67
N ASP A 42 -6.90 10.10 -9.13
CA ASP A 42 -7.19 10.61 -7.79
C ASP A 42 -6.85 9.53 -6.76
N SER A 43 -5.58 9.13 -6.67
CA SER A 43 -5.15 8.06 -5.81
C SER A 43 -4.20 8.56 -4.75
N THR A 44 -4.29 8.00 -3.54
CA THR A 44 -3.53 8.44 -2.38
C THR A 44 -2.62 7.32 -1.88
N LEU A 45 -1.37 7.64 -1.62
CA LEU A 45 -0.40 6.77 -0.98
C LEU A 45 0.13 7.45 0.29
N SER A 46 -0.07 6.80 1.44
CA SER A 46 0.35 7.31 2.74
C SER A 46 1.19 6.28 3.50
N ILE A 47 2.37 6.67 3.97
CA ILE A 47 3.26 5.81 4.77
C ILE A 47 3.57 6.51 6.09
N TYR A 48 3.24 5.84 7.19
CA TYR A 48 3.51 6.30 8.55
C TYR A 48 4.44 5.30 9.24
N GLN A 49 5.60 5.76 9.70
CA GLN A 49 6.57 4.92 10.40
C GLN A 49 6.95 5.52 11.75
N TYR A 50 6.78 4.73 12.80
CA TYR A 50 7.12 5.10 14.17
C TYR A 50 8.10 4.08 14.75
N GLY A 51 9.16 4.53 15.41
CA GLY A 51 10.18 3.65 15.95
C GLY A 51 11.44 3.62 15.09
N SER A 52 12.11 2.47 15.00
CA SER A 52 13.38 2.37 14.31
C SER A 52 13.49 1.18 13.37
N ALA A 53 14.33 1.31 12.35
CA ALA A 53 14.61 0.28 11.36
C ALA A 53 13.38 -0.30 10.63
N ASN A 54 12.25 0.43 10.62
CA ASN A 54 11.10 0.06 9.80
C ASN A 54 11.37 0.42 8.34
N ALA A 55 10.95 -0.43 7.42
CA ALA A 55 11.08 -0.22 5.98
C ALA A 55 9.74 -0.44 5.28
N ALA A 56 9.38 0.46 4.38
CA ALA A 56 8.20 0.32 3.55
C ALA A 56 8.53 0.66 2.10
N LEU A 57 8.13 -0.22 1.20
CA LEU A 57 8.09 0.00 -0.23
C LEU A 57 6.63 -0.03 -0.66
N ALA A 58 6.19 0.99 -1.38
CA ALA A 58 4.86 1.01 -1.96
C ALA A 58 4.92 1.48 -3.40
N LEU A 59 4.30 0.72 -4.28
CA LEU A 59 4.14 1.03 -5.69
C LEU A 59 2.66 1.13 -6.01
N GLN A 60 2.22 2.29 -6.46
CA GLN A 60 0.86 2.51 -6.94
C GLN A 60 0.91 2.96 -8.40
N SER A 61 0.40 2.14 -9.31
CA SER A 61 0.40 2.42 -10.74
C SER A 61 -0.96 2.10 -11.36
N ASP A 62 -1.36 2.91 -12.34
CA ASP A 62 -2.63 2.77 -13.08
C ASP A 62 -3.88 2.67 -12.18
N ALA A 63 -3.75 3.05 -10.90
CA ALA A 63 -4.82 3.05 -9.93
C ALA A 63 -5.59 4.38 -9.97
N ARG A 64 -6.91 4.33 -10.03
CA ARG A 64 -7.78 5.50 -9.98
C ARG A 64 -8.68 5.43 -8.75
N LYS A 65 -8.77 6.55 -8.01
CA LYS A 65 -9.57 6.63 -6.79
C LYS A 65 -9.23 5.53 -5.79
N SER A 66 -7.94 5.22 -5.70
CA SER A 66 -7.46 4.14 -4.86
C SER A 66 -6.60 4.69 -3.73
N GLU A 67 -6.62 4.02 -2.61
CA GLU A 67 -5.91 4.43 -1.42
C GLU A 67 -5.00 3.31 -0.92
N THR A 68 -3.74 3.66 -0.65
CA THR A 68 -2.81 2.77 0.05
C THR A 68 -2.34 3.46 1.32
N THR A 69 -2.59 2.85 2.46
CA THR A 69 -2.11 3.33 3.76
C THR A 69 -1.27 2.27 4.45
N ILE A 70 -0.02 2.61 4.78
CA ILE A 70 0.90 1.75 5.51
C ILE A 70 1.25 2.42 6.84
N THR A 71 0.98 1.74 7.94
CA THR A 71 1.35 2.17 9.29
C THR A 71 2.26 1.13 9.94
N GLN A 72 3.48 1.52 10.26
CA GLN A 72 4.44 0.67 10.96
C GLN A 72 4.84 1.31 12.28
N SER A 73 4.73 0.56 13.36
CA SER A 73 5.13 0.99 14.70
C SER A 73 6.02 -0.05 15.36
N GLY A 74 7.15 0.37 15.92
CA GLY A 74 8.08 -0.51 16.60
C GLY A 74 9.43 -0.63 15.89
N TYR A 75 9.96 -1.85 15.77
CA TYR A 75 11.32 -2.07 15.30
C TYR A 75 11.41 -3.10 14.17
N GLY A 76 12.07 -2.73 13.08
CA GLY A 76 12.45 -3.65 12.02
C GLY A 76 11.27 -4.27 11.25
N ASN A 77 10.10 -3.59 11.21
CA ASN A 77 8.99 -4.07 10.41
C ASN A 77 9.24 -3.78 8.93
N GLY A 78 8.88 -4.74 8.06
CA GLY A 78 9.00 -4.64 6.61
C GLY A 78 7.65 -4.65 5.90
N ALA A 79 7.48 -3.82 4.89
CA ALA A 79 6.30 -3.81 4.03
C ALA A 79 6.69 -3.67 2.57
N ASP A 80 6.08 -4.48 1.71
CA ASP A 80 6.16 -4.38 0.26
C ASP A 80 4.73 -4.41 -0.29
N VAL A 81 4.30 -3.31 -0.90
CA VAL A 81 2.90 -3.14 -1.31
C VAL A 81 2.82 -2.67 -2.75
N GLY A 82 2.15 -3.44 -3.60
CA GLY A 82 1.82 -3.13 -4.97
C GLY A 82 0.31 -2.92 -5.16
N GLN A 83 -0.10 -1.79 -5.74
CA GLN A 83 -1.49 -1.51 -6.08
C GLN A 83 -1.62 -0.99 -7.50
N GLY A 84 -2.33 -1.75 -8.34
CA GLY A 84 -2.70 -1.37 -9.70
C GLY A 84 -4.18 -1.68 -9.94
N ALA A 85 -5.06 -1.12 -9.11
CA ALA A 85 -6.48 -1.41 -9.07
C ALA A 85 -7.30 -0.12 -8.94
N ASP A 86 -8.47 -0.06 -9.56
CA ASP A 86 -9.35 1.11 -9.52
C ASP A 86 -10.35 1.02 -8.35
N ASN A 87 -10.65 2.15 -7.70
CA ASN A 87 -11.59 2.26 -6.58
C ASN A 87 -11.31 1.25 -5.46
N SER A 88 -10.06 1.06 -5.12
CA SER A 88 -9.63 0.00 -4.24
C SER A 88 -8.76 0.51 -3.10
N THR A 89 -8.81 -0.17 -1.96
CA THR A 89 -8.11 0.26 -0.76
C THR A 89 -7.15 -0.82 -0.28
N ILE A 90 -5.95 -0.41 0.12
CA ILE A 90 -5.02 -1.25 0.88
C ILE A 90 -4.71 -0.56 2.20
N GLU A 91 -4.99 -1.25 3.30
CA GLU A 91 -4.61 -0.82 4.65
C GLU A 91 -3.68 -1.86 5.28
N LEU A 92 -2.46 -1.47 5.60
CA LEU A 92 -1.49 -2.28 6.31
C LEU A 92 -1.12 -1.63 7.64
N THR A 93 -1.32 -2.37 8.72
CA THR A 93 -0.87 -1.98 10.06
C THR A 93 0.08 -3.04 10.64
N GLN A 94 1.29 -2.65 10.98
CA GLN A 94 2.27 -3.47 11.68
C GLN A 94 2.66 -2.82 13.00
N ASN A 95 2.46 -3.52 14.11
CA ASN A 95 2.79 -3.03 15.43
C ASN A 95 3.61 -4.08 16.19
N GLY A 96 4.83 -3.75 16.54
CA GLY A 96 5.75 -4.65 17.21
C GLY A 96 7.11 -4.73 16.53
N PHE A 97 7.65 -5.94 16.36
CA PHE A 97 8.99 -6.05 15.82
C PHE A 97 9.13 -7.16 14.76
N ARG A 98 9.93 -6.88 13.73
CA ARG A 98 10.24 -7.82 12.65
C ARG A 98 9.01 -8.47 12.00
N ASN A 99 7.91 -7.75 11.93
CA ASN A 99 6.77 -8.18 11.12
C ASN A 99 7.04 -7.89 9.65
N ASN A 100 6.63 -8.78 8.76
CA ASN A 100 6.79 -8.60 7.32
C ASN A 100 5.46 -8.80 6.59
N ALA A 101 5.15 -7.92 5.65
CA ALA A 101 3.97 -8.04 4.82
C ALA A 101 4.31 -7.77 3.36
N THR A 102 3.83 -8.65 2.48
CA THR A 102 3.83 -8.45 1.03
C THR A 102 2.38 -8.46 0.55
N ILE A 103 1.97 -7.40 -0.12
CA ILE A 103 0.58 -7.22 -0.58
C ILE A 103 0.61 -6.80 -2.04
N ASP A 104 -0.05 -7.59 -2.89
CA ASP A 104 -0.22 -7.30 -4.30
C ASP A 104 -1.72 -7.25 -4.65
N GLN A 105 -2.18 -6.10 -5.17
CA GLN A 105 -3.53 -5.90 -5.64
C GLN A 105 -3.51 -5.36 -7.07
N TRP A 106 -3.75 -6.24 -8.04
CA TRP A 106 -3.69 -5.89 -9.45
C TRP A 106 -4.97 -6.26 -10.19
N ASN A 107 -5.40 -5.36 -11.09
CA ASN A 107 -6.60 -5.54 -11.91
C ASN A 107 -7.91 -5.76 -11.12
N ALA A 108 -7.87 -5.63 -9.82
CA ALA A 108 -9.06 -5.64 -8.96
C ALA A 108 -9.79 -4.29 -9.03
N LYS A 109 -11.11 -4.31 -9.00
CA LYS A 109 -11.93 -3.09 -8.93
C LYS A 109 -12.84 -3.17 -7.73
N ASN A 110 -13.06 -2.04 -7.07
CA ASN A 110 -13.92 -1.96 -5.89
C ASN A 110 -13.54 -2.99 -4.82
N SER A 111 -12.26 -3.13 -4.55
CA SER A 111 -11.76 -4.23 -3.73
C SER A 111 -10.86 -3.73 -2.61
N ASP A 112 -10.94 -4.39 -1.46
CA ASP A 112 -10.25 -3.94 -0.27
C ASP A 112 -9.32 -5.02 0.29
N ILE A 113 -8.13 -4.60 0.73
CA ILE A 113 -7.21 -5.46 1.48
C ILE A 113 -6.91 -4.77 2.81
N THR A 114 -7.14 -5.50 3.91
CA THR A 114 -6.74 -5.06 5.24
C THR A 114 -5.81 -6.09 5.87
N VAL A 115 -4.60 -5.68 6.24
CA VAL A 115 -3.62 -6.54 6.92
C VAL A 115 -3.21 -5.91 8.23
N GLY A 116 -3.42 -6.65 9.34
CA GLY A 116 -2.99 -6.25 10.68
C GLY A 116 -2.04 -7.27 11.29
N GLN A 117 -0.81 -6.88 11.63
CA GLN A 117 0.17 -7.70 12.32
C GLN A 117 0.55 -7.06 13.65
N TYR A 118 0.32 -7.79 14.74
CA TYR A 118 0.56 -7.33 16.10
C TYR A 118 1.44 -8.33 16.85
N GLY A 119 2.59 -7.88 17.35
CA GLY A 119 3.55 -8.73 18.02
C GLY A 119 4.89 -8.83 17.29
N GLY A 120 5.42 -10.02 17.08
CA GLY A 120 6.73 -10.11 16.44
C GLY A 120 6.93 -11.29 15.50
N ASN A 121 7.80 -11.12 14.51
CA ASN A 121 8.14 -12.13 13.51
C ASN A 121 6.91 -12.71 12.77
N ASN A 122 5.85 -11.94 12.60
CA ASN A 122 4.71 -12.37 11.81
C ASN A 122 4.95 -12.08 10.32
N ALA A 123 4.49 -12.98 9.45
CA ALA A 123 4.59 -12.82 8.01
C ALA A 123 3.22 -12.92 7.34
N ALA A 124 2.93 -12.04 6.40
CA ALA A 124 1.71 -12.08 5.60
C ALA A 124 2.04 -11.92 4.12
N LEU A 125 1.42 -12.75 3.28
CA LEU A 125 1.43 -12.64 1.83
C LEU A 125 -0.02 -12.58 1.35
N VAL A 126 -0.36 -11.51 0.64
CA VAL A 126 -1.72 -11.31 0.12
C VAL A 126 -1.65 -10.97 -1.35
N ASN A 127 -2.35 -11.75 -2.18
CA ASN A 127 -2.52 -11.48 -3.60
C ASN A 127 -4.02 -11.40 -3.93
N GLN A 128 -4.45 -10.29 -4.50
CA GLN A 128 -5.84 -10.09 -4.89
C GLN A 128 -5.95 -9.58 -6.33
N THR A 129 -6.65 -10.34 -7.17
CA THR A 129 -6.99 -9.93 -8.53
C THR A 129 -8.50 -9.94 -8.80
N ALA A 130 -9.28 -10.44 -7.84
CA ALA A 130 -10.73 -10.45 -7.91
C ALA A 130 -11.32 -9.06 -7.69
N SER A 131 -12.31 -8.70 -8.48
CA SER A 131 -13.09 -7.46 -8.30
C SER A 131 -14.24 -7.65 -7.31
N ASP A 132 -14.72 -6.54 -6.73
CA ASP A 132 -15.83 -6.50 -5.77
C ASP A 132 -15.62 -7.43 -4.57
N SER A 133 -14.38 -7.47 -4.09
CA SER A 133 -13.91 -8.47 -3.15
C SER A 133 -13.13 -7.85 -1.98
N SER A 134 -13.11 -8.52 -0.84
CA SER A 134 -12.36 -8.07 0.33
C SER A 134 -11.50 -9.18 0.91
N VAL A 135 -10.26 -8.85 1.25
CA VAL A 135 -9.33 -9.73 1.96
C VAL A 135 -8.98 -9.10 3.31
N MET A 136 -9.14 -9.86 4.39
CA MET A 136 -8.70 -9.45 5.72
C MET A 136 -7.76 -10.49 6.32
N VAL A 137 -6.55 -10.06 6.69
CA VAL A 137 -5.58 -10.86 7.43
C VAL A 137 -5.28 -10.18 8.75
N ARG A 138 -5.49 -10.88 9.87
CA ARG A 138 -5.12 -10.40 11.20
C ARG A 138 -4.28 -11.41 11.93
N GLN A 139 -3.07 -11.03 12.29
CA GLN A 139 -2.13 -11.84 13.04
C GLN A 139 -1.82 -11.18 14.38
N VAL A 140 -1.93 -11.94 15.46
CA VAL A 140 -1.63 -11.49 16.82
C VAL A 140 -0.73 -12.52 17.49
N GLY A 141 0.39 -12.08 18.05
CA GLY A 141 1.38 -12.96 18.67
C GLY A 141 2.70 -13.00 17.92
N PHE A 142 3.36 -14.14 17.95
CA PHE A 142 4.72 -14.28 17.43
C PHE A 142 4.83 -15.43 16.44
N GLY A 143 5.58 -15.20 15.36
CA GLY A 143 5.92 -16.22 14.38
C GLY A 143 4.75 -16.75 13.56
N ASN A 144 3.65 -15.98 13.45
CA ASN A 144 2.52 -16.38 12.63
C ASN A 144 2.82 -16.15 11.15
N ASN A 145 2.33 -17.05 10.31
CA ASN A 145 2.42 -16.94 8.86
C ASN A 145 1.03 -17.08 8.23
N ALA A 146 0.66 -16.16 7.36
CA ALA A 146 -0.60 -16.17 6.63
C ALA A 146 -0.37 -15.95 5.14
N THR A 147 -1.09 -16.70 4.31
CA THR A 147 -1.15 -16.50 2.87
C THR A 147 -2.60 -16.41 2.45
N ALA A 148 -2.97 -15.34 1.76
CA ALA A 148 -4.30 -15.15 1.20
C ALA A 148 -4.19 -14.86 -0.30
N ASN A 149 -4.83 -15.68 -1.11
CA ASN A 149 -4.89 -15.49 -2.55
C ASN A 149 -6.36 -15.44 -2.98
N GLN A 150 -6.76 -14.40 -3.70
CA GLN A 150 -8.11 -14.21 -4.19
C GLN A 150 -8.07 -13.80 -5.67
N TYR A 151 -8.69 -14.61 -6.50
CA TYR A 151 -8.70 -14.47 -7.96
C TYR A 151 -10.10 -14.24 -8.50
#